data_0dc6b622f3042ff5ff0493a253729ef9
#
_entry.id   0dc6b622f3042ff5ff0493a253729ef9
#
_cell.length_a   1.000
_cell.length_b   1.000
_cell.length_c   1.000
_cell.angle_alpha   90.00
_cell.angle_beta   90.00
_cell.angle_gamma   90.00
#
_symmetry.space_group_name_H-M   'P 1'
#
loop_
_entity.id
_entity.type
_entity.pdbx_description
1 polymer ?
#
loop_
_entity_poly.entity_id
_entity_poly.type
_entity_poly.pdbx_seq_one_letter_code
_entity_poly.pdbx_strand_id
1 'polypeptide(L)'
;MSDTDELLEATTALILPLLHALDALNQAGRLMHPPALQEVVSAIGPYRDPLEEGRQVFTQVQWPEHLEAFTLHANMATTLALRAFDGFASAMDQAEPPMAAYRAMGLATQAYAAAYPLAAMLPPMNRFYLENDAREDEELQRKLMEADTEQPNVGVMHADNASDQRGGFSVYVPEYYQGETLPLVVALHGGSGHGRQFLWSWLRAV
;
A
#
# COMPACT_ATOMS: atom_id res chain seq x y z
N MET A 1 -32.56 3.76 -2.27
CA MET A 1 -31.33 3.25 -1.63
C MET A 1 -31.21 3.94 -0.29
N SER A 2 -30.79 3.28 0.77
CA SER A 2 -30.48 3.98 2.02
C SER A 2 -29.10 4.63 1.88
N ASP A 3 -28.82 5.66 2.70
CA ASP A 3 -27.49 6.30 2.71
C ASP A 3 -26.37 5.26 2.97
N THR A 4 -26.66 4.25 3.80
CA THR A 4 -25.73 3.15 4.08
C THR A 4 -25.44 2.28 2.86
N ASP A 5 -26.46 2.00 2.00
CA ASP A 5 -26.27 1.23 0.77
C ASP A 5 -25.37 1.97 -0.22
N GLU A 6 -25.55 3.30 -0.33
CA GLU A 6 -24.74 4.17 -1.18
C GLU A 6 -23.27 4.21 -0.74
N LEU A 7 -23.03 4.34 0.57
CA LEU A 7 -21.68 4.31 1.14
C LEU A 7 -20.98 2.95 0.91
N LEU A 8 -21.72 1.85 1.07
CA LEU A 8 -21.19 0.50 0.86
C LEU A 8 -20.86 0.26 -0.63
N GLU A 9 -21.73 0.70 -1.52
CA GLU A 9 -21.52 0.60 -2.97
C GLU A 9 -20.28 1.40 -3.39
N ALA A 10 -20.14 2.66 -2.93
CA ALA A 10 -18.99 3.50 -3.22
C ALA A 10 -17.69 2.93 -2.63
N THR A 11 -17.74 2.37 -1.41
CA THR A 11 -16.60 1.68 -0.80
C THR A 11 -16.17 0.49 -1.64
N THR A 12 -17.10 -0.34 -2.05
CA THR A 12 -16.81 -1.54 -2.84
C THR A 12 -16.28 -1.18 -4.23
N ALA A 13 -16.86 -0.15 -4.85
CA ALA A 13 -16.44 0.34 -6.16
C ALA A 13 -14.98 0.83 -6.17
N LEU A 14 -14.47 1.36 -5.06
CA LEU A 14 -13.09 1.81 -4.96
C LEU A 14 -12.14 0.75 -4.40
N ILE A 15 -12.49 0.11 -3.29
CA ILE A 15 -11.53 -0.72 -2.52
C ILE A 15 -11.11 -1.97 -3.30
N LEU A 16 -12.00 -2.62 -4.03
CA LEU A 16 -11.65 -3.79 -4.83
C LEU A 16 -10.66 -3.45 -5.97
N PRO A 17 -10.92 -2.44 -6.82
CA PRO A 17 -9.93 -2.00 -7.80
C PRO A 17 -8.62 -1.50 -7.17
N LEU A 18 -8.66 -0.82 -6.01
CA LEU A 18 -7.46 -0.39 -5.30
C LEU A 18 -6.59 -1.58 -4.88
N LEU A 19 -7.18 -2.63 -4.30
CA LEU A 19 -6.46 -3.85 -3.93
C LEU A 19 -5.79 -4.50 -5.15
N HIS A 20 -6.51 -4.65 -6.26
CA HIS A 20 -5.97 -5.21 -7.49
C HIS A 20 -4.84 -4.33 -8.06
N ALA A 21 -5.01 -3.01 -8.03
CA ALA A 21 -4.01 -2.05 -8.48
C ALA A 21 -2.73 -2.12 -7.64
N LEU A 22 -2.86 -2.16 -6.30
CA LEU A 22 -1.73 -2.30 -5.40
C LEU A 22 -1.01 -3.65 -5.58
N ASP A 23 -1.74 -4.73 -5.82
CA ASP A 23 -1.16 -6.04 -6.15
C ASP A 23 -0.37 -6.00 -7.46
N ALA A 24 -0.94 -5.42 -8.50
CA ALA A 24 -0.27 -5.28 -9.79
C ALA A 24 1.02 -4.47 -9.67
N LEU A 25 0.99 -3.34 -8.95
CA LEU A 25 2.16 -2.51 -8.69
C LEU A 25 3.23 -3.25 -7.86
N ASN A 26 2.83 -4.08 -6.90
CA ASN A 26 3.76 -4.90 -6.14
C ASN A 26 4.44 -5.96 -7.01
N GLN A 27 3.70 -6.64 -7.88
CA GLN A 27 4.25 -7.58 -8.83
C GLN A 27 5.19 -6.88 -9.83
N ALA A 28 4.82 -5.70 -10.32
CA ALA A 28 5.70 -4.89 -11.16
C ALA A 28 7.06 -4.64 -10.48
N GLY A 29 7.07 -4.29 -9.20
CA GLY A 29 8.30 -4.09 -8.43
C GLY A 29 9.17 -5.34 -8.32
N ARG A 30 8.57 -6.49 -8.14
CA ARG A 30 9.29 -7.78 -8.04
C ARG A 30 9.87 -8.25 -9.39
N LEU A 31 9.19 -7.94 -10.48
CA LEU A 31 9.55 -8.41 -11.82
C LEU A 31 10.34 -7.37 -12.62
N MET A 32 10.46 -6.14 -12.11
CA MET A 32 11.06 -5.03 -12.83
C MET A 32 12.58 -5.22 -12.98
N HIS A 33 12.99 -5.47 -14.22
CA HIS A 33 14.39 -5.35 -14.64
C HIS A 33 14.42 -4.77 -16.06
N PRO A 34 15.50 -4.07 -16.48
CA PRO A 34 15.47 -3.28 -17.71
C PRO A 34 14.96 -4.02 -18.96
N PRO A 35 15.35 -5.26 -19.24
CA PRO A 35 14.84 -6.03 -20.40
C PRO A 35 13.34 -6.33 -20.36
N ALA A 36 12.74 -6.49 -19.18
CA ALA A 36 11.32 -6.83 -19.03
C ALA A 36 10.41 -5.60 -18.85
N LEU A 37 10.95 -4.39 -18.83
CA LEU A 37 10.19 -3.18 -18.46
C LEU A 37 8.94 -2.99 -19.34
N GLN A 38 9.05 -3.17 -20.66
CA GLN A 38 7.91 -3.05 -21.58
C GLN A 38 6.81 -4.07 -21.27
N GLU A 39 7.19 -5.31 -20.96
CA GLU A 39 6.26 -6.37 -20.62
C GLU A 39 5.55 -6.08 -19.30
N VAL A 40 6.31 -5.64 -18.28
CA VAL A 40 5.77 -5.25 -16.97
C VAL A 40 4.77 -4.10 -17.12
N VAL A 41 5.11 -3.03 -17.86
CA VAL A 41 4.21 -1.90 -18.10
C VAL A 41 2.93 -2.35 -18.78
N SER A 42 3.02 -3.22 -19.78
CA SER A 42 1.86 -3.75 -20.49
C SER A 42 0.98 -4.62 -19.58
N ALA A 43 1.57 -5.40 -18.69
CA ALA A 43 0.86 -6.30 -17.78
C ALA A 43 0.06 -5.54 -16.71
N ILE A 44 0.59 -4.44 -16.20
CA ILE A 44 -0.09 -3.66 -15.14
C ILE A 44 -1.11 -2.66 -15.70
N GLY A 45 -0.97 -2.21 -16.93
CA GLY A 45 -1.83 -1.18 -17.56
C GLY A 45 -3.33 -1.38 -17.34
N PRO A 46 -3.89 -2.59 -17.51
CA PRO A 46 -5.32 -2.85 -17.34
C PRO A 46 -5.91 -2.54 -15.96
N TYR A 47 -5.11 -2.39 -14.92
CA TYR A 47 -5.59 -2.12 -13.57
C TYR A 47 -5.81 -0.62 -13.28
N ARG A 48 -5.34 0.25 -14.17
CA ARG A 48 -5.45 1.71 -13.98
C ARG A 48 -6.88 2.23 -14.12
N ASP A 49 -7.55 1.87 -15.20
CA ASP A 49 -8.86 2.44 -15.53
C ASP A 49 -9.96 1.99 -14.56
N PRO A 50 -10.07 0.72 -14.13
CA PRO A 50 -11.00 0.33 -13.07
C PRO A 50 -10.78 1.10 -11.76
N LEU A 51 -9.53 1.41 -11.41
CA LEU A 51 -9.22 2.21 -10.23
C LEU A 51 -9.70 3.66 -10.37
N GLU A 52 -9.51 4.27 -11.54
CA GLU A 52 -10.00 5.62 -11.82
C GLU A 52 -11.53 5.68 -11.82
N GLU A 53 -12.20 4.70 -12.40
CA GLU A 53 -13.67 4.58 -12.37
C GLU A 53 -14.18 4.44 -10.94
N GLY A 54 -13.56 3.57 -10.12
CA GLY A 54 -13.90 3.43 -8.71
C GLY A 54 -13.70 4.72 -7.92
N ARG A 55 -12.62 5.47 -8.21
CA ARG A 55 -12.37 6.79 -7.60
C ARG A 55 -13.50 7.78 -7.94
N GLN A 56 -13.96 7.79 -9.18
CA GLN A 56 -15.04 8.70 -9.60
C GLN A 56 -16.32 8.41 -8.82
N VAL A 57 -16.71 7.14 -8.68
CA VAL A 57 -17.88 6.75 -7.87
C VAL A 57 -17.69 7.18 -6.41
N PHE A 58 -16.54 6.89 -5.82
CA PHE A 58 -16.23 7.17 -4.43
C PHE A 58 -16.28 8.67 -4.09
N THR A 59 -15.82 9.53 -5.00
CA THR A 59 -15.77 10.99 -4.78
C THR A 59 -17.10 11.69 -5.03
N GLN A 60 -18.08 11.03 -5.63
CA GLN A 60 -19.43 11.60 -5.83
C GLN A 60 -20.32 11.49 -4.59
N VAL A 61 -19.97 10.63 -3.66
CA VAL A 61 -20.75 10.39 -2.44
C VAL A 61 -20.40 11.40 -1.36
N GLN A 62 -21.40 11.85 -0.61
CA GLN A 62 -21.19 12.69 0.57
C GLN A 62 -20.90 11.83 1.79
N TRP A 63 -19.64 11.82 2.21
CA TRP A 63 -19.18 11.01 3.32
C TRP A 63 -19.47 11.68 4.68
N PRO A 64 -19.95 10.92 5.68
CA PRO A 64 -20.10 11.42 7.05
C PRO A 64 -18.76 11.79 7.69
N GLU A 65 -18.75 12.79 8.57
CA GLU A 65 -17.55 13.29 9.24
C GLU A 65 -16.74 12.19 9.97
N HIS A 66 -17.44 11.24 10.62
CA HIS A 66 -16.78 10.14 11.34
C HIS A 66 -16.01 9.17 10.42
N LEU A 67 -16.18 9.25 9.09
CA LEU A 67 -15.43 8.49 8.07
C LEU A 67 -14.35 9.33 7.38
N GLU A 68 -14.03 10.52 7.88
CA GLU A 68 -13.04 11.42 7.28
C GLU A 68 -11.67 10.73 7.16
N ALA A 69 -11.19 10.07 8.21
CA ALA A 69 -9.92 9.34 8.17
C ALA A 69 -9.91 8.24 7.10
N PHE A 70 -11.00 7.47 6.98
CA PHE A 70 -11.16 6.46 5.94
C PHE A 70 -11.08 7.07 4.54
N THR A 71 -11.85 8.13 4.29
CA THR A 71 -11.88 8.77 2.96
C THR A 71 -10.56 9.42 2.61
N LEU A 72 -9.87 10.02 3.58
CA LEU A 72 -8.55 10.60 3.41
C LEU A 72 -7.54 9.54 2.93
N HIS A 73 -7.42 8.43 3.66
CA HIS A 73 -6.47 7.37 3.33
C HIS A 73 -6.81 6.68 2.01
N ALA A 74 -8.08 6.40 1.74
CA ALA A 74 -8.53 5.82 0.48
C ALA A 74 -8.19 6.72 -0.72
N ASN A 75 -8.47 8.02 -0.63
CA ASN A 75 -8.15 8.99 -1.69
C ASN A 75 -6.63 9.16 -1.88
N MET A 76 -5.85 9.22 -0.80
CA MET A 76 -4.39 9.32 -0.89
C MET A 76 -3.78 8.10 -1.57
N ALA A 77 -4.14 6.89 -1.13
CA ALA A 77 -3.64 5.64 -1.70
C ALA A 77 -4.00 5.54 -3.19
N THR A 78 -5.25 5.83 -3.54
CA THR A 78 -5.73 5.81 -4.93
C THR A 78 -4.98 6.82 -5.80
N THR A 79 -4.83 8.05 -5.34
CA THR A 79 -4.12 9.10 -6.10
C THR A 79 -2.67 8.71 -6.36
N LEU A 80 -1.97 8.15 -5.37
CA LEU A 80 -0.59 7.71 -5.49
C LEU A 80 -0.46 6.49 -6.41
N ALA A 81 -1.40 5.53 -6.32
CA ALA A 81 -1.42 4.38 -7.20
C ALA A 81 -1.65 4.79 -8.67
N LEU A 82 -2.61 5.66 -8.97
CA LEU A 82 -2.85 6.19 -10.31
C LEU A 82 -1.62 6.90 -10.88
N ARG A 83 -0.98 7.75 -10.07
CA ARG A 83 0.28 8.40 -10.46
C ARG A 83 1.42 7.41 -10.72
N ALA A 84 1.47 6.29 -9.99
CA ALA A 84 2.42 5.24 -10.26
C ALA A 84 2.16 4.58 -11.63
N PHE A 85 0.91 4.24 -11.96
CA PHE A 85 0.54 3.73 -13.28
C PHE A 85 0.90 4.70 -14.41
N ASP A 86 0.56 5.99 -14.25
CA ASP A 86 0.89 7.03 -15.23
C ASP A 86 2.42 7.17 -15.40
N GLY A 87 3.16 7.07 -14.28
CA GLY A 87 4.62 7.05 -14.29
C GLY A 87 5.21 5.85 -15.03
N PHE A 88 4.65 4.65 -14.83
CA PHE A 88 5.06 3.46 -15.57
C PHE A 88 4.71 3.57 -17.06
N ALA A 89 3.50 3.99 -17.40
CA ALA A 89 3.06 4.15 -18.79
C ALA A 89 3.95 5.13 -19.56
N SER A 90 4.33 6.25 -18.93
CA SER A 90 5.19 7.27 -19.55
C SER A 90 6.69 6.93 -19.49
N ALA A 91 7.10 5.89 -18.75
CA ALA A 91 8.51 5.58 -18.55
C ALA A 91 9.23 5.27 -19.87
N MET A 92 8.55 4.56 -20.78
CA MET A 92 9.13 4.15 -22.05
C MET A 92 9.45 5.33 -22.99
N ASP A 93 8.79 6.48 -22.79
CA ASP A 93 8.99 7.71 -23.58
C ASP A 93 10.07 8.63 -22.98
N GLN A 94 10.66 8.24 -21.84
CA GLN A 94 11.69 9.03 -21.18
C GLN A 94 13.08 8.70 -21.71
N ALA A 95 14.03 9.63 -21.51
CA ALA A 95 15.42 9.44 -21.91
C ALA A 95 16.09 8.25 -21.19
N GLU A 96 15.67 7.96 -19.95
CA GLU A 96 16.16 6.86 -19.12
C GLU A 96 14.97 6.04 -18.57
N PRO A 97 14.38 5.16 -19.39
CA PRO A 97 13.18 4.39 -19.01
C PRO A 97 13.29 3.65 -17.69
N PRO A 98 14.41 2.94 -17.36
CA PRO A 98 14.53 2.26 -16.08
C PRO A 98 14.47 3.21 -14.88
N MET A 99 15.07 4.38 -14.98
CA MET A 99 15.06 5.38 -13.90
C MET A 99 13.66 6.01 -13.73
N ALA A 100 12.93 6.20 -14.83
CA ALA A 100 11.55 6.67 -14.78
C ALA A 100 10.63 5.63 -14.10
N ALA A 101 10.77 4.36 -14.45
CA ALA A 101 10.06 3.26 -13.80
C ALA A 101 10.40 3.14 -12.31
N TYR A 102 11.67 3.35 -11.94
CA TYR A 102 12.09 3.34 -10.54
C TYR A 102 11.42 4.47 -9.72
N ARG A 103 11.25 5.65 -10.33
CA ARG A 103 10.48 6.75 -9.70
C ARG A 103 9.00 6.40 -9.55
N ALA A 104 8.41 5.72 -10.53
CA ALA A 104 7.04 5.23 -10.45
C ALA A 104 6.86 4.21 -9.31
N MET A 105 7.84 3.31 -9.11
CA MET A 105 7.88 2.42 -7.95
C MET A 105 7.89 3.17 -6.61
N GLY A 106 8.58 4.29 -6.52
CA GLY A 106 8.54 5.14 -5.34
C GLY A 106 7.13 5.63 -5.02
N LEU A 107 6.32 5.96 -6.04
CA LEU A 107 4.91 6.32 -5.87
C LEU A 107 4.06 5.12 -5.44
N ALA A 108 4.30 3.94 -6.00
CA ALA A 108 3.63 2.72 -5.57
C ALA A 108 3.90 2.41 -4.08
N THR A 109 5.14 2.56 -3.64
CA THR A 109 5.52 2.38 -2.23
C THR A 109 4.81 3.39 -1.31
N GLN A 110 4.66 4.64 -1.76
CA GLN A 110 3.88 5.64 -1.03
C GLN A 110 2.39 5.29 -1.00
N ALA A 111 1.84 4.68 -2.07
CA ALA A 111 0.46 4.21 -2.10
C ALA A 111 0.23 3.10 -1.05
N TYR A 112 1.18 2.17 -0.88
CA TYR A 112 1.10 1.16 0.18
C TYR A 112 1.09 1.82 1.57
N ALA A 113 1.98 2.77 1.80
CA ALA A 113 2.01 3.51 3.07
C ALA A 113 0.69 4.23 3.36
N ALA A 114 0.10 4.87 2.34
CA ALA A 114 -1.17 5.58 2.48
C ALA A 114 -2.37 4.65 2.69
N ALA A 115 -2.33 3.44 2.12
CA ALA A 115 -3.37 2.43 2.26
C ALA A 115 -3.29 1.67 3.61
N TYR A 116 -2.14 1.63 4.27
CA TYR A 116 -1.94 0.84 5.48
C TYR A 116 -2.94 1.13 6.61
N PRO A 117 -3.28 2.40 6.94
CA PRO A 117 -4.28 2.66 7.97
C PRO A 117 -5.67 2.07 7.68
N LEU A 118 -5.99 1.81 6.40
CA LEU A 118 -7.24 1.14 6.03
C LEU A 118 -7.27 -0.33 6.46
N ALA A 119 -6.14 -0.96 6.75
CA ALA A 119 -6.06 -2.34 7.21
C ALA A 119 -6.77 -2.54 8.55
N ALA A 120 -6.71 -1.55 9.46
CA ALA A 120 -7.46 -1.57 10.72
C ALA A 120 -8.98 -1.38 10.54
N MET A 121 -9.41 -0.84 9.41
CA MET A 121 -10.81 -0.48 9.16
C MET A 121 -11.52 -1.52 8.28
N LEU A 122 -10.78 -2.20 7.40
CA LEU A 122 -11.31 -3.07 6.36
C LEU A 122 -10.59 -4.42 6.31
N PRO A 123 -11.27 -5.55 6.60
CA PRO A 123 -10.66 -6.88 6.53
C PRO A 123 -9.96 -7.21 5.20
N PRO A 124 -10.48 -6.83 4.01
CA PRO A 124 -9.77 -7.05 2.75
C PRO A 124 -8.43 -6.30 2.66
N MET A 125 -8.35 -5.09 3.21
CA MET A 125 -7.10 -4.31 3.27
C MET A 125 -6.10 -4.91 4.27
N ASN A 126 -6.57 -5.44 5.38
CA ASN A 126 -5.72 -6.18 6.32
C ASN A 126 -5.07 -7.39 5.64
N ARG A 127 -5.88 -8.23 4.98
CA ARG A 127 -5.39 -9.40 4.22
C ARG A 127 -4.41 -9.04 3.10
N PHE A 128 -4.51 -7.86 2.53
CA PHE A 128 -3.58 -7.40 1.50
C PHE A 128 -2.12 -7.38 1.99
N TYR A 129 -1.88 -7.02 3.26
CA TYR A 129 -0.54 -6.95 3.85
C TYR A 129 -0.01 -8.30 4.35
N LEU A 130 -0.74 -9.39 4.19
CA LEU A 130 -0.34 -10.72 4.60
C LEU A 130 0.11 -11.57 3.40
N GLU A 131 1.12 -12.41 3.61
CA GLU A 131 1.46 -13.47 2.68
C GLU A 131 0.35 -14.52 2.60
N ASN A 132 0.35 -15.32 1.53
CA ASN A 132 -0.77 -16.22 1.24
C ASN A 132 -1.06 -17.21 2.38
N ASP A 133 -0.02 -17.80 2.97
CA ASP A 133 -0.18 -18.75 4.06
C ASP A 133 -0.76 -18.08 5.32
N ALA A 134 -0.34 -16.84 5.60
CA ALA A 134 -0.85 -16.04 6.71
C ALA A 134 -2.32 -15.60 6.53
N ARG A 135 -2.79 -15.49 5.27
CA ARG A 135 -4.20 -15.18 4.97
C ARG A 135 -5.16 -16.31 5.34
N GLU A 136 -4.68 -17.55 5.38
CA GLU A 136 -5.45 -18.72 5.73
C GLU A 136 -5.37 -19.07 7.24
N ASP A 137 -4.51 -18.37 8.01
CA ASP A 137 -4.36 -18.56 9.46
C ASP A 137 -5.47 -17.82 10.21
N GLU A 138 -6.50 -18.57 10.64
CA GLU A 138 -7.66 -18.03 11.37
C GLU A 138 -7.25 -17.43 12.74
N GLU A 139 -6.24 -17.98 13.40
CA GLU A 139 -5.77 -17.46 14.69
C GLU A 139 -5.08 -16.10 14.50
N LEU A 140 -4.23 -15.98 13.47
CA LEU A 140 -3.61 -14.72 13.13
C LEU A 140 -4.66 -13.67 12.73
N GLN A 141 -5.65 -14.05 11.91
CA GLN A 141 -6.75 -13.15 11.52
C GLN A 141 -7.50 -12.64 12.77
N ARG A 142 -7.79 -13.52 13.71
CA ARG A 142 -8.45 -13.14 14.97
C ARG A 142 -7.58 -12.17 15.78
N LYS A 143 -6.29 -12.45 15.93
CA LYS A 143 -5.34 -11.57 16.66
C LYS A 143 -5.27 -10.17 16.02
N LEU A 144 -5.22 -10.10 14.69
CA LEU A 144 -5.18 -8.83 13.97
C LEU A 144 -6.50 -8.03 14.10
N MET A 145 -7.63 -8.71 14.10
CA MET A 145 -8.94 -8.06 14.29
C MET A 145 -9.18 -7.58 15.72
N GLU A 146 -8.60 -8.24 16.71
CA GLU A 146 -8.71 -7.91 18.13
C GLU A 146 -7.60 -6.95 18.61
N ALA A 147 -6.60 -6.67 17.77
CA ALA A 147 -5.46 -5.86 18.13
C ALA A 147 -5.86 -4.40 18.40
N ASP A 148 -5.29 -3.83 19.45
CA ASP A 148 -5.37 -2.39 19.71
C ASP A 148 -4.31 -1.66 18.89
N THR A 149 -4.75 -1.08 17.78
CA THR A 149 -3.87 -0.34 16.85
C THR A 149 -3.37 0.99 17.42
N GLU A 150 -3.93 1.46 18.54
CA GLU A 150 -3.47 2.67 19.24
C GLU A 150 -2.47 2.34 20.37
N GLN A 151 -2.17 1.07 20.60
CA GLN A 151 -1.18 0.66 21.57
C GLN A 151 0.19 1.30 21.25
N PRO A 152 0.89 1.88 22.24
CA PRO A 152 2.21 2.45 22.00
C PRO A 152 3.23 1.36 21.64
N ASN A 153 4.15 1.70 20.75
CA ASN A 153 5.24 0.84 20.28
C ASN A 153 4.84 -0.35 19.40
N VAL A 154 3.67 -0.31 18.77
CA VAL A 154 3.27 -1.22 17.68
C VAL A 154 3.06 -0.46 16.38
N GLY A 155 2.87 -1.19 15.28
CA GLY A 155 2.72 -0.63 13.95
C GLY A 155 4.04 -0.11 13.38
N VAL A 156 3.95 0.82 12.45
CA VAL A 156 5.12 1.42 11.76
C VAL A 156 5.67 2.61 12.54
N MET A 157 6.92 2.50 12.92
CA MET A 157 7.64 3.55 13.66
C MET A 157 8.92 3.97 12.96
N HIS A 158 9.36 5.19 13.23
CA HIS A 158 10.57 5.77 12.67
C HIS A 158 11.41 6.45 13.77
N ALA A 159 12.70 6.18 13.79
CA ALA A 159 13.63 6.81 14.73
C ALA A 159 14.80 7.44 13.96
N ASP A 160 15.04 8.73 14.19
CA ASP A 160 16.09 9.54 13.57
C ASP A 160 16.19 9.35 12.04
N ASN A 161 15.04 9.26 11.39
CA ASN A 161 14.87 8.82 10.02
C ASN A 161 13.92 9.78 9.26
N ALA A 162 14.20 11.10 9.30
CA ALA A 162 13.50 12.07 8.47
C ALA A 162 13.84 11.86 6.98
N SER A 163 12.90 12.16 6.08
CA SER A 163 13.02 11.84 4.65
C SER A 163 14.18 12.54 3.93
N ASP A 164 14.71 13.62 4.49
CA ASP A 164 15.81 14.43 4.02
C ASP A 164 17.14 14.16 4.76
N GLN A 165 17.13 13.22 5.70
CA GLN A 165 18.29 12.91 6.54
C GLN A 165 18.78 11.47 6.31
N ARG A 166 20.07 11.27 6.51
CA ARG A 166 20.68 9.93 6.51
C ARG A 166 20.84 9.44 7.95
N GLY A 167 20.62 8.17 8.15
CA GLY A 167 20.73 7.49 9.44
C GLY A 167 19.37 7.05 9.97
N GLY A 168 19.33 6.62 11.22
CA GLY A 168 18.14 6.10 11.85
C GLY A 168 17.61 4.82 11.22
N PHE A 169 16.38 4.45 11.58
CA PHE A 169 15.73 3.25 11.08
C PHE A 169 14.21 3.43 11.03
N SER A 170 13.57 2.55 10.27
CA SER A 170 12.13 2.32 10.32
C SER A 170 11.90 0.91 10.80
N VAL A 171 10.92 0.69 11.66
CA VAL A 171 10.57 -0.62 12.20
C VAL A 171 9.06 -0.81 12.13
N TYR A 172 8.67 -2.04 11.93
CA TYR A 172 7.30 -2.50 12.11
C TYR A 172 7.25 -3.51 13.26
N VAL A 173 6.33 -3.31 14.15
CA VAL A 173 5.99 -4.25 15.23
C VAL A 173 4.52 -4.62 15.05
N PRO A 174 4.17 -5.91 14.98
CA PRO A 174 2.78 -6.32 14.80
C PRO A 174 1.85 -5.70 15.85
N GLU A 175 0.67 -5.26 15.46
CA GLU A 175 -0.29 -4.60 16.34
C GLU A 175 -0.80 -5.52 17.45
N TYR A 176 -0.77 -6.82 17.24
CA TYR A 176 -1.13 -7.84 18.25
C TYR A 176 -0.02 -8.16 19.25
N TYR A 177 1.15 -7.51 19.15
CA TYR A 177 2.30 -7.78 20.04
C TYR A 177 2.00 -7.43 21.49
N GLN A 178 2.27 -8.37 22.40
CA GLN A 178 2.03 -8.23 23.84
C GLN A 178 3.29 -8.41 24.70
N GLY A 179 4.48 -8.31 24.10
CA GLY A 179 5.76 -8.42 24.82
C GLY A 179 6.43 -9.78 24.71
N GLU A 180 5.92 -10.70 23.89
CA GLU A 180 6.54 -11.98 23.59
C GLU A 180 7.83 -11.82 22.77
N THR A 181 8.68 -12.85 22.79
CA THR A 181 9.89 -12.87 21.96
C THR A 181 9.52 -13.14 20.50
N LEU A 182 9.76 -12.19 19.62
CA LEU A 182 9.57 -12.30 18.18
C LEU A 182 10.91 -12.40 17.45
N PRO A 183 10.97 -13.06 16.28
CA PRO A 183 12.11 -12.96 15.37
C PRO A 183 12.31 -11.52 14.90
N LEU A 184 13.57 -11.07 14.82
CA LEU A 184 13.91 -9.77 14.24
C LEU A 184 14.45 -9.95 12.84
N VAL A 185 13.78 -9.33 11.85
CA VAL A 185 14.27 -9.23 10.48
C VAL A 185 14.90 -7.85 10.27
N VAL A 186 16.15 -7.83 9.84
CA VAL A 186 16.87 -6.58 9.53
C VAL A 186 17.09 -6.51 8.02
N ALA A 187 16.41 -5.55 7.38
CA ALA A 187 16.52 -5.31 5.94
C ALA A 187 17.35 -4.03 5.67
N LEU A 188 18.36 -4.15 4.81
CA LEU A 188 19.26 -3.06 4.45
C LEU A 188 18.96 -2.58 3.03
N HIS A 189 18.59 -1.31 2.89
CA HIS A 189 18.38 -0.70 1.57
C HIS A 189 19.70 -0.34 0.88
N GLY A 190 19.67 -0.20 -0.45
CA GLY A 190 20.82 0.24 -1.25
C GLY A 190 21.16 1.73 -1.04
N GLY A 191 22.30 2.18 -1.59
CA GLY A 191 22.91 3.49 -1.32
C GLY A 191 22.07 4.73 -1.64
N SER A 192 21.07 4.63 -2.50
CA SER A 192 20.10 5.71 -2.80
C SER A 192 18.73 5.51 -2.15
N GLY A 193 18.54 4.42 -1.40
CA GLY A 193 17.28 4.11 -0.73
C GLY A 193 17.11 4.87 0.59
N HIS A 194 15.92 4.74 1.15
CA HIS A 194 15.57 5.30 2.46
C HIS A 194 14.69 4.32 3.24
N GLY A 195 14.97 4.12 4.53
CA GLY A 195 14.28 3.14 5.37
C GLY A 195 12.76 3.29 5.40
N ARG A 196 12.25 4.54 5.38
CA ARG A 196 10.79 4.79 5.33
C ARG A 196 10.10 4.21 4.11
N GLN A 197 10.75 4.24 2.96
CA GLN A 197 10.19 3.68 1.74
C GLN A 197 10.46 2.18 1.64
N PHE A 198 11.69 1.77 2.00
CA PHE A 198 12.12 0.39 1.88
C PHE A 198 11.34 -0.57 2.80
N LEU A 199 10.90 -0.12 3.98
CA LEU A 199 10.05 -0.89 4.87
C LEU A 199 8.82 -1.46 4.16
N TRP A 200 8.16 -0.66 3.35
CA TRP A 200 6.93 -1.05 2.65
C TRP A 200 7.13 -2.14 1.58
N SER A 201 8.36 -2.30 1.09
CA SER A 201 8.72 -3.42 0.22
C SER A 201 8.78 -4.76 0.98
N TRP A 202 8.92 -4.71 2.30
CA TRP A 202 9.05 -5.88 3.17
C TRP A 202 7.77 -6.24 3.92
N LEU A 203 6.94 -5.27 4.29
CA LEU A 203 5.72 -5.51 5.06
C LEU A 203 4.74 -6.52 4.46
N ARG A 204 4.97 -6.92 3.23
CA ARG A 204 4.20 -7.93 2.51
C ARG A 204 4.99 -9.20 2.19
N ALA A 205 6.24 -9.28 2.63
CA ALA A 205 7.16 -10.37 2.31
C ALA A 205 7.64 -11.12 3.58
N VAL A 206 7.12 -10.76 4.75
CA VAL A 206 7.50 -11.35 6.05
C VAL A 206 6.28 -11.72 6.87
#